data_3c57bd61536b8e226b5bbcc6979f315e
#
_entry.id   3c57bd61536b8e226b5bbcc6979f315e
#
_cell.length_a   1.000
_cell.length_b   1.000
_cell.length_c   1.000
_cell.angle_alpha   90.00
_cell.angle_beta   90.00
_cell.angle_gamma   90.00
#
_symmetry.space_group_name_H-M   'P 1'
#
loop_
_entity.id
_entity.type
_entity.pdbx_description
1 polymer ?
#
loop_
_entity_poly.entity_id
_entity_poly.type
_entity_poly.pdbx_seq_one_letter_code
_entity_poly.pdbx_strand_id
1 'polypeptide(L)'
;GRILGVGVSGDAYHMSQPREDGAGVMAAMEMALADAGLTIDDISYINTHGTSTPLGDVAECTAIQRLFGEKSKQLKINSTKSMTGHALGAAAGIEAIVVLKSLQDQKLHPTINVEHQDEKITLDVCANRAVDWKMDYAFSNSFGFGGHNSTLLLGR
;
A
#
# COMPACT_ATOMS: atom_id res chain seq x y z
N GLY A 1 13.99 -0.28 12.52
CA GLY A 1 13.36 0.45 11.43
C GLY A 1 12.96 1.86 11.85
N ARG A 2 12.64 2.68 10.91
CA ARG A 2 12.35 4.10 11.10
C ARG A 2 11.07 4.48 10.36
N ILE A 3 10.29 5.42 10.92
CA ILE A 3 9.25 6.15 10.19
C ILE A 3 9.96 7.36 9.59
N LEU A 4 9.96 7.49 8.28
CA LEU A 4 10.69 8.53 7.55
C LEU A 4 9.79 9.63 7.03
N GLY A 5 8.54 9.30 6.71
CA GLY A 5 7.57 10.24 6.21
C GLY A 5 6.13 9.79 6.45
N VAL A 6 5.25 10.76 6.53
CA VAL A 6 3.81 10.57 6.72
C VAL A 6 3.06 11.43 5.72
N GLY A 7 2.07 10.85 5.07
CA GLY A 7 1.13 11.59 4.24
C GLY A 7 -0.30 11.31 4.65
N VAL A 8 -1.12 12.35 4.69
CA VAL A 8 -2.54 12.28 5.06
C VAL A 8 -3.35 13.13 4.10
N SER A 9 -4.44 12.57 3.58
CA SER A 9 -5.34 13.28 2.67
C SER A 9 -6.80 12.91 2.95
N GLY A 10 -7.70 13.65 2.33
CA GLY A 10 -9.13 13.36 2.36
C GLY A 10 -9.74 13.41 0.96
N ASP A 11 -10.55 12.41 0.62
CA ASP A 11 -11.20 12.35 -0.71
C ASP A 11 -12.30 13.41 -0.88
N ALA A 12 -12.98 13.79 0.19
CA ALA A 12 -14.17 14.67 0.16
C ALA A 12 -15.18 14.26 -0.94
N TYR A 13 -15.37 12.95 -1.11
CA TYR A 13 -16.13 12.38 -2.23
C TYR A 13 -17.41 11.67 -1.76
N HIS A 14 -17.27 10.66 -0.90
CA HIS A 14 -18.39 9.84 -0.43
C HIS A 14 -18.11 9.32 0.99
N MET A 15 -19.18 9.03 1.76
CA MET A 15 -19.03 8.60 3.15
C MET A 15 -18.32 7.24 3.32
N SER A 16 -18.39 6.36 2.32
CA SER A 16 -17.84 5.00 2.40
C SER A 16 -17.13 4.50 1.13
N GLN A 17 -17.29 5.21 0.00
CA GLN A 17 -16.67 4.80 -1.27
C GLN A 17 -15.38 5.60 -1.51
N PRO A 18 -14.27 4.94 -1.90
CA PRO A 18 -13.09 5.65 -2.36
C PRO A 18 -13.36 6.33 -3.70
N ARG A 19 -12.57 7.35 -4.03
CA ARG A 19 -12.56 7.91 -5.37
C ARG A 19 -12.02 6.87 -6.36
N GLU A 20 -12.72 6.64 -7.45
CA GLU A 20 -12.31 5.66 -8.46
C GLU A 20 -10.96 6.00 -9.11
N ASP A 21 -10.63 7.29 -9.21
CA ASP A 21 -9.36 7.78 -9.74
C ASP A 21 -8.18 7.65 -8.76
N GLY A 22 -8.44 7.30 -7.51
CA GLY A 22 -7.43 7.15 -6.46
C GLY A 22 -6.67 8.43 -6.10
N ALA A 23 -7.21 9.61 -6.42
CA ALA A 23 -6.47 10.87 -6.27
C ALA A 23 -6.07 11.17 -4.83
N GLY A 24 -6.95 10.88 -3.84
CA GLY A 24 -6.62 11.06 -2.43
C GLY A 24 -5.53 10.11 -1.96
N VAL A 25 -5.62 8.84 -2.36
CA VAL A 25 -4.59 7.83 -2.08
C VAL A 25 -3.23 8.26 -2.65
N MET A 26 -3.22 8.70 -3.92
CA MET A 26 -2.00 9.20 -4.58
C MET A 26 -1.42 10.39 -3.81
N ALA A 27 -2.25 11.36 -3.44
CA ALA A 27 -1.80 12.53 -2.69
C ALA A 27 -1.17 12.16 -1.32
N ALA A 28 -1.72 11.18 -0.60
CA ALA A 28 -1.14 10.71 0.65
C ALA A 28 0.27 10.11 0.42
N MET A 29 0.44 9.30 -0.63
CA MET A 29 1.77 8.74 -0.98
C MET A 29 2.76 9.85 -1.39
N GLU A 30 2.34 10.83 -2.19
CA GLU A 30 3.17 11.97 -2.58
C GLU A 30 3.62 12.80 -1.37
N MET A 31 2.72 13.06 -0.43
CA MET A 31 3.05 13.76 0.80
C MET A 31 4.07 12.99 1.66
N ALA A 32 3.92 11.67 1.76
CA ALA A 32 4.86 10.83 2.51
C ALA A 32 6.26 10.84 1.87
N LEU A 33 6.36 10.85 0.53
CA LEU A 33 7.63 11.01 -0.18
C LEU A 33 8.26 12.37 0.10
N ALA A 34 7.48 13.43 -0.01
CA ALA A 34 7.95 14.79 0.24
C ALA A 34 8.45 14.98 1.68
N ASP A 35 7.71 14.45 2.66
CA ASP A 35 8.08 14.50 4.08
C ASP A 35 9.38 13.73 4.36
N ALA A 36 9.60 12.61 3.69
CA ALA A 36 10.82 11.80 3.80
C ALA A 36 12.01 12.36 3.00
N GLY A 37 11.81 13.29 2.08
CA GLY A 37 12.83 13.73 1.12
C GLY A 37 13.24 12.64 0.14
N LEU A 38 12.35 11.69 -0.16
CA LEU A 38 12.57 10.58 -1.08
C LEU A 38 11.72 10.74 -2.35
N THR A 39 11.99 9.90 -3.32
CA THR A 39 11.31 9.87 -4.62
C THR A 39 10.66 8.52 -4.88
N ILE A 40 9.85 8.42 -5.92
CA ILE A 40 9.30 7.13 -6.37
C ILE A 40 10.38 6.10 -6.70
N ASP A 41 11.59 6.56 -7.04
CA ASP A 41 12.70 5.68 -7.40
C ASP A 41 13.27 4.90 -6.22
N ASP A 42 13.05 5.38 -5.03
CA ASP A 42 13.50 4.76 -3.79
C ASP A 42 12.56 3.65 -3.31
N ILE A 43 11.31 3.61 -3.82
CA ILE A 43 10.29 2.68 -3.36
C ILE A 43 10.20 1.47 -4.29
N SER A 44 10.24 0.28 -3.71
CA SER A 44 10.08 -0.99 -4.45
C SER A 44 9.01 -1.92 -3.85
N TYR A 45 8.42 -1.54 -2.71
CA TYR A 45 7.39 -2.32 -2.03
C TYR A 45 6.33 -1.42 -1.39
N ILE A 46 5.08 -1.87 -1.47
CA ILE A 46 3.93 -1.25 -0.84
C ILE A 46 3.08 -2.32 -0.14
N ASN A 47 2.90 -2.17 1.17
CA ASN A 47 1.84 -2.88 1.88
C ASN A 47 0.56 -2.08 1.70
N THR A 48 -0.37 -2.65 0.97
CA THR A 48 -1.62 -1.98 0.61
C THR A 48 -2.64 -2.00 1.74
N HIS A 49 -3.58 -1.07 1.69
CA HIS A 49 -4.79 -1.18 2.51
C HIS A 49 -5.55 -2.46 2.17
N GLY A 50 -5.74 -2.76 0.90
CA GLY A 50 -6.08 -4.08 0.33
C GLY A 50 -7.12 -4.87 1.13
N THR A 51 -8.36 -4.35 1.20
CA THR A 51 -9.45 -4.97 1.97
C THR A 51 -10.22 -6.05 1.21
N SER A 52 -9.82 -6.34 -0.01
CA SER A 52 -10.54 -7.25 -0.91
C SER A 52 -11.95 -6.77 -1.25
N THR A 53 -12.11 -5.47 -1.44
CA THR A 53 -13.36 -4.88 -1.92
C THR A 53 -13.24 -4.48 -3.39
N PRO A 54 -14.29 -4.69 -4.21
CA PRO A 54 -14.21 -4.46 -5.67
C PRO A 54 -13.79 -3.04 -6.07
N LEU A 55 -14.19 -2.03 -5.30
CA LEU A 55 -13.84 -0.64 -5.58
C LEU A 55 -12.53 -0.22 -4.90
N GLY A 56 -12.29 -0.68 -3.67
CA GLY A 56 -11.16 -0.25 -2.86
C GLY A 56 -9.82 -0.67 -3.47
N ASP A 57 -9.69 -1.94 -3.78
CA ASP A 57 -8.44 -2.50 -4.29
C ASP A 57 -8.09 -1.92 -5.68
N VAL A 58 -9.11 -1.76 -6.54
CA VAL A 58 -8.92 -1.15 -7.88
C VAL A 58 -8.52 0.31 -7.77
N ALA A 59 -9.17 1.09 -6.90
CA ALA A 59 -8.83 2.50 -6.70
C ALA A 59 -7.40 2.67 -6.15
N GLU A 60 -6.99 1.85 -5.19
CA GLU A 60 -5.63 1.87 -4.66
C GLU A 60 -4.59 1.50 -5.74
N CYS A 61 -4.82 0.43 -6.49
CA CYS A 61 -3.93 0.04 -7.58
C CYS A 61 -3.86 1.11 -8.68
N THR A 62 -4.98 1.77 -8.98
CA THR A 62 -5.02 2.91 -9.91
C THR A 62 -4.14 4.07 -9.40
N ALA A 63 -4.24 4.41 -8.12
CA ALA A 63 -3.39 5.45 -7.51
C ALA A 63 -1.90 5.10 -7.60
N ILE A 64 -1.54 3.85 -7.28
CA ILE A 64 -0.15 3.36 -7.38
C ILE A 64 0.35 3.45 -8.82
N GLN A 65 -0.43 2.99 -9.79
CA GLN A 65 -0.05 3.05 -11.20
C GLN A 65 0.11 4.49 -11.71
N ARG A 66 -0.76 5.40 -11.28
CA ARG A 66 -0.67 6.82 -11.66
C ARG A 66 0.56 7.49 -11.06
N LEU A 67 0.88 7.22 -9.81
CA LEU A 67 2.03 7.80 -9.13
C LEU A 67 3.36 7.27 -9.71
N PHE A 68 3.45 5.97 -9.90
CA PHE A 68 4.70 5.31 -10.29
C PHE A 68 4.89 5.17 -11.82
N GLY A 69 3.83 5.35 -12.61
CA GLY A 69 3.89 5.19 -14.07
C GLY A 69 4.43 3.80 -14.46
N GLU A 70 5.34 3.76 -15.42
CA GLU A 70 5.97 2.51 -15.89
C GLU A 70 6.73 1.76 -14.79
N LYS A 71 7.23 2.47 -13.77
CA LYS A 71 7.91 1.84 -12.64
C LYS A 71 6.98 0.97 -11.80
N SER A 72 5.68 1.21 -11.85
CA SER A 72 4.69 0.38 -11.14
C SER A 72 4.82 -1.13 -11.47
N LYS A 73 5.28 -1.47 -12.67
CA LYS A 73 5.54 -2.85 -13.12
C LYS A 73 6.69 -3.54 -12.37
N GLN A 74 7.53 -2.77 -11.70
CA GLN A 74 8.68 -3.25 -10.93
C GLN A 74 8.40 -3.30 -9.43
N LEU A 75 7.25 -2.78 -9.00
CA LEU A 75 6.82 -2.83 -7.61
C LEU A 75 6.32 -4.23 -7.23
N LYS A 76 6.53 -4.56 -5.97
CA LYS A 76 5.78 -5.62 -5.29
C LYS A 76 4.77 -4.97 -4.36
N ILE A 77 3.56 -5.48 -4.37
CA ILE A 77 2.53 -5.07 -3.41
C ILE A 77 1.98 -6.30 -2.71
N ASN A 78 1.43 -6.14 -1.52
CA ASN A 78 0.68 -7.20 -0.86
C ASN A 78 -0.31 -6.63 0.15
N SER A 79 -1.24 -7.48 0.61
CA SER A 79 -2.14 -7.14 1.71
C SER A 79 -1.94 -8.10 2.88
N THR A 80 -1.53 -7.55 4.02
CA THR A 80 -1.45 -8.28 5.29
C THR A 80 -2.82 -8.77 5.76
N LYS A 81 -3.88 -8.04 5.39
CA LYS A 81 -5.26 -8.38 5.76
C LYS A 81 -5.72 -9.72 5.19
N SER A 82 -5.08 -10.21 4.13
CA SER A 82 -5.37 -11.55 3.61
C SER A 82 -5.12 -12.66 4.65
N MET A 83 -4.20 -12.43 5.60
CA MET A 83 -3.83 -13.37 6.66
C MET A 83 -4.44 -13.00 8.02
N THR A 84 -4.52 -11.72 8.35
CA THR A 84 -4.94 -11.25 9.70
C THR A 84 -6.42 -10.89 9.78
N GLY A 85 -7.10 -10.74 8.65
CA GLY A 85 -8.37 -10.04 8.59
C GLY A 85 -8.19 -8.54 8.79
N HIS A 86 -9.30 -7.80 8.74
CA HIS A 86 -9.28 -6.36 8.92
C HIS A 86 -9.51 -6.00 10.40
N ALA A 87 -8.43 -5.66 11.10
CA ALA A 87 -8.45 -5.31 12.52
C ALA A 87 -8.88 -3.84 12.79
N LEU A 88 -9.54 -3.20 11.82
CA LEU A 88 -10.06 -1.82 11.91
C LEU A 88 -8.98 -0.83 12.37
N GLY A 89 -9.20 -0.11 13.48
CA GLY A 89 -8.25 0.87 14.00
C GLY A 89 -6.87 0.31 14.40
N ALA A 90 -6.77 -1.00 14.65
CA ALA A 90 -5.48 -1.64 14.95
C ALA A 90 -4.71 -2.09 13.69
N ALA A 91 -5.37 -2.15 12.53
CA ALA A 91 -4.78 -2.69 11.29
C ALA A 91 -3.49 -1.96 10.90
N ALA A 92 -3.52 -0.63 10.87
CA ALA A 92 -2.37 0.19 10.48
C ALA A 92 -1.13 -0.05 11.35
N GLY A 93 -1.31 -0.20 12.68
CA GLY A 93 -0.22 -0.49 13.61
C GLY A 93 0.38 -1.87 13.37
N ILE A 94 -0.46 -2.90 13.15
CA ILE A 94 -0.02 -4.26 12.82
C ILE A 94 0.76 -4.24 11.49
N GLU A 95 0.21 -3.61 10.48
CA GLU A 95 0.80 -3.53 9.14
C GLU A 95 2.12 -2.77 9.13
N ALA A 96 2.25 -1.68 9.88
CA ALA A 96 3.52 -0.98 10.03
C ALA A 96 4.63 -1.90 10.62
N ILE A 97 4.28 -2.71 11.63
CA ILE A 97 5.22 -3.69 12.22
C ILE A 97 5.60 -4.76 11.18
N VAL A 98 4.64 -5.25 10.42
CA VAL A 98 4.88 -6.24 9.37
C VAL A 98 5.80 -5.69 8.28
N VAL A 99 5.58 -4.44 7.85
CA VAL A 99 6.46 -3.78 6.86
C VAL A 99 7.89 -3.61 7.42
N LEU A 100 8.04 -3.15 8.66
CA LEU A 100 9.35 -3.05 9.30
C LEU A 100 10.05 -4.41 9.37
N LYS A 101 9.30 -5.46 9.69
CA LYS A 101 9.83 -6.82 9.70
C LYS A 101 10.24 -7.28 8.30
N SER A 102 9.43 -7.00 7.29
CA SER A 102 9.75 -7.30 5.88
C SER A 102 11.03 -6.59 5.43
N LEU A 103 11.20 -5.31 5.80
CA LEU A 103 12.43 -4.54 5.55
C LEU A 103 13.67 -5.16 6.24
N GLN A 104 13.53 -5.66 7.46
CA GLN A 104 14.64 -6.32 8.17
C GLN A 104 15.02 -7.65 7.54
N ASP A 105 14.04 -8.48 7.21
CA ASP A 105 14.23 -9.83 6.70
C ASP A 105 14.49 -9.88 5.20
N GLN A 106 14.29 -8.75 4.48
CA GLN A 106 14.36 -8.67 3.02
C GLN A 106 13.46 -9.72 2.36
N LYS A 107 12.28 -9.89 2.92
CA LYS A 107 11.29 -10.88 2.49
C LYS A 107 9.88 -10.32 2.60
N LEU A 108 9.09 -10.50 1.57
CA LEU A 108 7.68 -10.15 1.53
C LEU A 108 6.82 -11.37 1.85
N HIS A 109 5.86 -11.19 2.74
CA HIS A 109 4.81 -12.19 2.92
C HIS A 109 3.85 -12.17 1.72
N PRO A 110 3.14 -13.27 1.45
CA PRO A 110 2.18 -13.30 0.35
C PRO A 110 0.88 -12.53 0.68
N THR A 111 0.16 -12.15 -0.37
CA THR A 111 -1.29 -12.04 -0.32
C THR A 111 -1.85 -13.43 -0.52
N ILE A 112 -2.43 -14.04 0.51
CA ILE A 112 -2.99 -15.41 0.42
C ILE A 112 -4.44 -15.39 -0.07
N ASN A 113 -4.96 -16.57 -0.43
CA ASN A 113 -6.32 -16.78 -0.93
C ASN A 113 -6.61 -16.08 -2.28
N VAL A 114 -5.58 -15.84 -3.07
CA VAL A 114 -5.75 -15.32 -4.43
C VAL A 114 -5.95 -16.48 -5.39
N GLU A 115 -7.20 -16.83 -5.66
CA GLU A 115 -7.55 -17.84 -6.66
C GLU A 115 -7.62 -17.22 -8.06
N HIS A 116 -8.25 -16.03 -8.15
CA HIS A 116 -8.38 -15.26 -9.37
C HIS A 116 -8.12 -13.78 -9.06
N GLN A 117 -7.02 -13.25 -9.59
CA GLN A 117 -6.73 -11.82 -9.48
C GLN A 117 -7.66 -11.05 -10.42
N ASP A 118 -8.25 -9.95 -9.93
CA ASP A 118 -9.08 -9.05 -10.75
C ASP A 118 -8.26 -8.52 -11.94
N GLU A 119 -8.82 -8.60 -13.16
CA GLU A 119 -8.16 -8.17 -14.39
C GLU A 119 -7.75 -6.70 -14.40
N LYS A 120 -8.42 -5.86 -13.60
CA LYS A 120 -8.08 -4.45 -13.43
C LYS A 120 -6.84 -4.24 -12.55
N ILE A 121 -6.43 -5.23 -11.77
CA ILE A 121 -5.26 -5.20 -10.92
C ILE A 121 -4.10 -5.87 -11.66
N THR A 122 -3.27 -5.07 -12.33
CA THR A 122 -2.15 -5.58 -13.13
C THR A 122 -0.81 -5.56 -12.38
N LEU A 123 -0.82 -5.14 -11.11
CA LEU A 123 0.35 -5.11 -10.24
C LEU A 123 0.67 -6.51 -9.69
N ASP A 124 1.93 -6.75 -9.34
CA ASP A 124 2.36 -8.00 -8.70
C ASP A 124 1.97 -7.97 -7.21
N VAL A 125 0.91 -8.67 -6.87
CA VAL A 125 0.32 -8.73 -5.52
C VAL A 125 1.00 -9.78 -4.61
N CYS A 126 2.13 -10.35 -5.00
CA CYS A 126 2.81 -11.43 -4.27
C CYS A 126 1.83 -12.60 -3.96
N ALA A 127 1.06 -13.05 -4.95
CA ALA A 127 -0.01 -14.01 -4.74
C ALA A 127 0.48 -15.34 -4.17
N ASN A 128 -0.05 -15.76 -3.04
CA ASN A 128 0.06 -17.07 -2.40
C ASN A 128 1.48 -17.57 -2.06
N ARG A 129 2.54 -16.81 -2.36
CA ARG A 129 3.93 -17.21 -2.05
C ARG A 129 4.73 -16.04 -1.54
N ALA A 130 5.52 -16.28 -0.50
CA ALA A 130 6.51 -15.31 -0.01
C ALA A 130 7.62 -15.09 -1.05
N VAL A 131 8.14 -13.88 -1.12
CA VAL A 131 9.15 -13.46 -2.11
C VAL A 131 10.34 -12.85 -1.39
N ASP A 132 11.55 -13.30 -1.70
CA ASP A 132 12.77 -12.62 -1.29
C ASP A 132 12.89 -11.34 -2.11
N TRP A 133 12.99 -10.19 -1.44
CA TRP A 133 12.93 -8.89 -2.11
C TRP A 133 13.84 -7.87 -1.41
N LYS A 134 14.80 -7.35 -2.15
CA LYS A 134 15.70 -6.31 -1.62
C LYS A 134 15.01 -4.97 -1.63
N MET A 135 14.96 -4.31 -0.48
CA MET A 135 14.31 -3.02 -0.29
C MET A 135 14.89 -2.28 0.90
N ASP A 136 15.03 -0.98 0.77
CA ASP A 136 15.46 -0.10 1.86
C ASP A 136 14.28 0.70 2.41
N TYR A 137 13.29 0.98 1.56
CA TYR A 137 12.10 1.77 1.89
C TYR A 137 10.83 1.10 1.38
N ALA A 138 9.74 1.33 2.11
CA ALA A 138 8.42 0.79 1.76
C ALA A 138 7.31 1.71 2.22
N PHE A 139 6.19 1.69 1.49
CA PHE A 139 4.95 2.28 1.97
C PHE A 139 4.10 1.30 2.77
N SER A 140 3.37 1.83 3.75
CA SER A 140 2.23 1.19 4.39
C SER A 140 1.02 2.09 4.26
N ASN A 141 0.03 1.66 3.48
CA ASN A 141 -1.18 2.42 3.19
C ASN A 141 -2.33 2.01 4.10
N SER A 142 -3.08 2.99 4.58
CA SER A 142 -4.27 2.77 5.39
C SER A 142 -5.35 3.77 5.03
N PHE A 143 -6.52 3.26 4.64
CA PHE A 143 -7.65 4.09 4.25
C PHE A 143 -8.86 3.79 5.13
N GLY A 144 -9.75 4.76 5.25
CA GLY A 144 -10.93 4.65 6.09
C GLY A 144 -12.17 5.30 5.49
N PHE A 145 -13.32 4.92 6.03
CA PHE A 145 -14.58 5.57 5.70
C PHE A 145 -14.49 7.08 5.96
N GLY A 146 -15.27 7.86 5.21
CA GLY A 146 -15.15 9.32 5.20
C GLY A 146 -14.09 9.83 4.23
N GLY A 147 -13.44 8.92 3.48
CA GLY A 147 -12.39 9.27 2.52
C GLY A 147 -11.06 9.62 3.17
N HIS A 148 -10.79 9.10 4.36
CA HIS A 148 -9.50 9.28 5.03
C HIS A 148 -8.44 8.40 4.40
N ASN A 149 -7.35 8.99 3.93
CA ASN A 149 -6.20 8.26 3.39
C ASN A 149 -4.95 8.62 4.20
N SER A 150 -4.17 7.62 4.55
CA SER A 150 -2.86 7.81 5.17
C SER A 150 -1.84 6.84 4.62
N THR A 151 -0.61 7.31 4.50
CA THR A 151 0.55 6.53 4.06
C THR A 151 1.69 6.77 5.03
N LEU A 152 2.28 5.70 5.54
CA LEU A 152 3.57 5.75 6.22
C LEU A 152 4.66 5.36 5.23
N LEU A 153 5.75 6.12 5.21
CA LEU A 153 6.98 5.74 4.57
C LEU A 153 7.95 5.22 5.63
N LEU A 154 8.30 3.97 5.50
CA LEU A 154 9.10 3.22 6.46
C LEU A 154 10.46 2.88 5.85
N GLY A 155 11.52 2.91 6.66
CA GLY A 155 12.87 2.57 6.26
C GLY A 155 13.53 1.57 7.20
N ARG A 156 14.50 0.89 6.68
CA ARG A 156 15.35 -0.08 7.37
C ARG A 156 16.17 0.52 8.49
#